data_0fdc8e2a795f6785af8163d956a8315e
#
_entry.id   0fdc8e2a795f6785af8163d956a8315e
#
_cell.length_a   1.000
_cell.length_b   1.000
_cell.length_c   1.000
_cell.angle_alpha   90.00
_cell.angle_beta   90.00
_cell.angle_gamma   90.00
#
_symmetry.space_group_name_H-M   'P 1'
#
loop_
_entity.id
_entity.type
_entity.pdbx_description
1 polymer ?
#
loop_
_entity_poly.entity_id
_entity_poly.type
_entity_poly.pdbx_seq_one_letter_code
_entity_poly.pdbx_strand_id
1 'polypeptide(L)'
;MKRIVLLRHGESVWNRENRFTGWTDVDLSEKGVAEAVKAGETLRREGFHFGRAYTSYLKRAVKTLDAVLDRMDRDWIPVTKTWRLNEKHYGMLQGLNKRETAEKYGDEQVHVWRRSYDVAPAPLAEDDPRNPRLDPRYAGIPDASLPRTESLKDTVARTMPYWECEILPALARHDELLVVAHGNSLRGIIKNLK
;
A
#
# COMPACT_ATOMS: atom_id res chain seq x y z
N MET A 1 -4.95 14.73 -22.06
CA MET A 1 -5.85 14.61 -20.85
C MET A 1 -4.97 14.15 -19.69
N LYS A 2 -5.01 14.83 -18.54
CA LYS A 2 -4.26 14.42 -17.35
C LYS A 2 -4.94 13.22 -16.69
N ARG A 3 -4.21 12.12 -16.46
CA ARG A 3 -4.73 10.87 -15.88
C ARG A 3 -3.82 10.32 -14.77
N ILE A 4 -4.40 9.80 -13.71
CA ILE A 4 -3.68 9.02 -12.70
C ILE A 4 -4.33 7.64 -12.61
N VAL A 5 -3.52 6.60 -12.77
CA VAL A 5 -3.96 5.22 -12.53
C VAL A 5 -3.58 4.82 -11.12
N LEU A 6 -4.56 4.39 -10.35
CA LEU A 6 -4.40 3.83 -9.02
C LEU A 6 -4.50 2.31 -9.12
N LEU A 7 -3.41 1.61 -8.88
CA LEU A 7 -3.32 0.16 -8.99
C LEU A 7 -3.01 -0.46 -7.61
N ARG A 8 -3.81 -1.41 -7.17
CA ARG A 8 -3.49 -2.21 -6.00
C ARG A 8 -2.49 -3.30 -6.39
N HIS A 9 -1.53 -3.60 -5.50
CA HIS A 9 -0.61 -4.72 -5.66
C HIS A 9 -1.34 -6.05 -5.89
N GLY A 10 -0.71 -6.98 -6.60
CA GLY A 10 -1.18 -8.35 -6.79
C GLY A 10 -1.34 -9.13 -5.48
N GLU A 11 -1.98 -10.29 -5.53
CA GLU A 11 -2.16 -11.13 -4.34
C GLU A 11 -0.81 -11.43 -3.66
N SER A 12 -0.71 -11.14 -2.36
CA SER A 12 0.44 -11.52 -1.54
C SER A 12 0.28 -12.92 -0.94
N VAL A 13 1.39 -13.53 -0.50
CA VAL A 13 1.36 -14.82 0.21
C VAL A 13 0.38 -14.77 1.39
N TRP A 14 0.38 -13.70 2.19
CA TRP A 14 -0.53 -13.56 3.31
C TRP A 14 -1.97 -13.19 2.93
N ASN A 15 -2.21 -12.64 1.74
CA ASN A 15 -3.58 -12.53 1.23
C ASN A 15 -4.16 -13.93 0.95
N ARG A 16 -3.39 -14.82 0.32
CA ARG A 16 -3.77 -16.21 0.06
C ARG A 16 -4.00 -16.99 1.36
N GLU A 17 -3.17 -16.76 2.39
CA GLU A 17 -3.27 -17.38 3.71
C GLU A 17 -4.34 -16.72 4.61
N ASN A 18 -5.06 -15.74 4.12
CA ASN A 18 -6.06 -14.99 4.88
C ASN A 18 -5.52 -14.36 6.18
N ARG A 19 -4.31 -13.79 6.15
CA ARG A 19 -3.67 -13.12 7.29
C ARG A 19 -3.76 -11.61 7.20
N PHE A 20 -3.72 -10.95 8.36
CA PHE A 20 -3.49 -9.50 8.46
C PHE A 20 -2.04 -9.18 8.07
N THR A 21 -1.83 -8.39 7.02
CA THR A 21 -0.49 -8.12 6.52
C THR A 21 0.09 -6.80 7.05
N GLY A 22 -0.64 -5.69 6.87
CA GLY A 22 -0.16 -4.37 7.29
C GLY A 22 1.21 -4.02 6.72
N TRP A 23 2.15 -3.65 7.60
CA TRP A 23 3.52 -3.28 7.25
C TRP A 23 4.49 -4.45 7.21
N THR A 24 4.07 -5.66 7.56
CA THR A 24 4.90 -6.85 7.35
C THR A 24 5.19 -7.01 5.86
N ASP A 25 6.48 -7.17 5.55
CA ASP A 25 6.98 -7.15 4.18
C ASP A 25 6.98 -8.53 3.53
N VAL A 26 5.77 -9.02 3.23
CA VAL A 26 5.58 -10.30 2.54
C VAL A 26 5.58 -10.14 1.02
N ASP A 27 5.96 -11.20 0.33
CA ASP A 27 6.07 -11.25 -1.11
C ASP A 27 4.71 -11.45 -1.81
N LEU A 28 4.70 -11.28 -3.13
CA LEU A 28 3.60 -11.72 -3.98
C LEU A 28 3.50 -13.25 -3.98
N SER A 29 2.29 -13.78 -4.13
CA SER A 29 2.07 -15.15 -4.54
C SER A 29 2.34 -15.31 -6.04
N GLU A 30 2.47 -16.54 -6.53
CA GLU A 30 2.55 -16.80 -7.99
C GLU A 30 1.39 -16.17 -8.75
N LYS A 31 0.18 -16.28 -8.20
CA LYS A 31 -1.01 -15.63 -8.74
C LYS A 31 -0.86 -14.11 -8.76
N GLY A 32 -0.32 -13.52 -7.68
CA GLY A 32 -0.11 -12.08 -7.60
C GLY A 32 0.90 -11.57 -8.63
N VAL A 33 1.93 -12.35 -8.94
CA VAL A 33 2.87 -12.05 -10.04
C VAL A 33 2.13 -12.08 -11.39
N ALA A 34 1.32 -13.10 -11.64
CA ALA A 34 0.54 -13.20 -12.88
C ALA A 34 -0.48 -12.04 -13.01
N GLU A 35 -1.11 -11.63 -11.89
CA GLU A 35 -2.00 -10.46 -11.85
C GLU A 35 -1.26 -9.16 -12.23
N ALA A 36 -0.03 -8.97 -11.72
CA ALA A 36 0.79 -7.80 -12.03
C ALA A 36 1.20 -7.76 -13.52
N VAL A 37 1.64 -8.88 -14.08
CA VAL A 37 1.94 -9.03 -15.50
C VAL A 37 0.72 -8.69 -16.36
N LYS A 38 -0.44 -9.27 -16.06
CA LYS A 38 -1.70 -9.00 -16.78
C LYS A 38 -2.12 -7.54 -16.68
N ALA A 39 -1.91 -6.89 -15.54
CA ALA A 39 -2.19 -5.47 -15.38
C ALA A 39 -1.31 -4.63 -16.33
N GLY A 40 -0.02 -4.92 -16.41
CA GLY A 40 0.90 -4.25 -17.35
C GLY A 40 0.50 -4.43 -18.82
N GLU A 41 0.17 -5.65 -19.22
CA GLU A 41 -0.32 -5.95 -20.57
C GLU A 41 -1.61 -5.19 -20.88
N THR A 42 -2.52 -5.12 -19.90
CA THR A 42 -3.79 -4.38 -20.06
C THR A 42 -3.53 -2.90 -20.24
N LEU A 43 -2.71 -2.29 -19.37
CA LEU A 43 -2.40 -0.87 -19.44
C LEU A 43 -1.69 -0.50 -20.75
N ARG A 44 -0.79 -1.37 -21.24
CA ARG A 44 -0.15 -1.19 -22.54
C ARG A 44 -1.16 -1.23 -23.68
N ARG A 45 -2.05 -2.21 -23.68
CA ARG A 45 -3.10 -2.37 -24.71
C ARG A 45 -4.07 -1.19 -24.73
N GLU A 46 -4.41 -0.65 -23.56
CA GLU A 46 -5.29 0.53 -23.42
C GLU A 46 -4.58 1.87 -23.74
N GLY A 47 -3.31 1.82 -24.16
CA GLY A 47 -2.57 2.97 -24.64
C GLY A 47 -2.13 3.95 -23.53
N PHE A 48 -1.87 3.46 -22.31
CA PHE A 48 -1.28 4.28 -21.27
C PHE A 48 0.22 4.48 -21.48
N HIS A 49 0.69 5.73 -21.25
CA HIS A 49 2.09 6.13 -21.39
C HIS A 49 2.55 6.92 -20.18
N PHE A 50 2.75 6.21 -19.06
CA PHE A 50 3.18 6.84 -17.80
C PHE A 50 4.52 7.54 -17.95
N GLY A 51 4.61 8.78 -17.47
CA GLY A 51 5.86 9.55 -17.39
C GLY A 51 6.54 9.46 -16.03
N ARG A 52 5.83 8.98 -15.00
CA ARG A 52 6.34 8.78 -13.63
C ARG A 52 5.47 7.80 -12.87
N ALA A 53 6.08 7.07 -11.94
CA ALA A 53 5.37 6.15 -11.05
C ALA A 53 5.71 6.38 -9.57
N TYR A 54 4.78 6.02 -8.69
CA TYR A 54 4.91 6.07 -7.25
C TYR A 54 4.49 4.73 -6.63
N THR A 55 5.21 4.30 -5.59
CA THR A 55 4.86 3.08 -4.86
C THR A 55 5.26 3.18 -3.39
N SER A 56 4.87 2.17 -2.60
CA SER A 56 5.23 2.07 -1.20
C SER A 56 6.63 1.47 -0.99
N TYR A 57 7.06 1.34 0.26
CA TYR A 57 8.28 0.60 0.62
C TYR A 57 8.09 -0.92 0.64
N LEU A 58 6.84 -1.41 0.60
CA LEU A 58 6.55 -2.83 0.76
C LEU A 58 6.72 -3.60 -0.55
N LYS A 59 7.53 -4.68 -0.50
CA LYS A 59 7.98 -5.42 -1.70
C LYS A 59 6.84 -5.89 -2.62
N ARG A 60 5.67 -6.26 -2.08
CA ARG A 60 4.54 -6.66 -2.90
C ARG A 60 4.03 -5.55 -3.84
N ALA A 61 4.09 -4.29 -3.40
CA ALA A 61 3.73 -3.16 -4.26
C ALA A 61 4.87 -2.81 -5.22
N VAL A 62 6.12 -2.84 -4.74
CA VAL A 62 7.32 -2.62 -5.57
C VAL A 62 7.37 -3.64 -6.70
N LYS A 63 7.30 -4.94 -6.41
CA LYS A 63 7.34 -6.01 -7.41
C LYS A 63 6.14 -5.98 -8.37
N THR A 64 4.97 -5.54 -7.91
CA THR A 64 3.83 -5.31 -8.81
C THR A 64 4.14 -4.18 -9.78
N LEU A 65 4.69 -3.06 -9.30
CA LEU A 65 5.08 -1.95 -10.16
C LEU A 65 6.15 -2.38 -11.16
N ASP A 66 7.20 -3.07 -10.72
CA ASP A 66 8.29 -3.53 -11.58
C ASP A 66 7.76 -4.42 -12.70
N ALA A 67 6.89 -5.40 -12.38
CA ALA A 67 6.27 -6.26 -13.40
C ALA A 67 5.35 -5.48 -14.38
N VAL A 68 4.64 -4.47 -13.91
CA VAL A 68 3.82 -3.60 -14.77
C VAL A 68 4.69 -2.79 -15.72
N LEU A 69 5.75 -2.16 -15.22
CA LEU A 69 6.65 -1.34 -16.04
C LEU A 69 7.39 -2.17 -17.08
N ASP A 70 7.89 -3.37 -16.71
CA ASP A 70 8.50 -4.33 -17.64
C ASP A 70 7.55 -4.66 -18.80
N ARG A 71 6.29 -5.00 -18.53
CA ARG A 71 5.30 -5.32 -19.55
C ARG A 71 4.91 -4.15 -20.45
N MET A 72 5.05 -2.94 -19.93
CA MET A 72 4.78 -1.70 -20.66
C MET A 72 6.00 -1.16 -21.42
N ASP A 73 7.19 -1.74 -21.26
CA ASP A 73 8.46 -1.22 -21.76
C ASP A 73 8.72 0.22 -21.22
N ARG A 74 8.53 0.36 -19.90
CA ARG A 74 8.60 1.64 -19.17
C ARG A 74 9.53 1.60 -17.96
N ASP A 75 10.46 0.65 -17.86
CA ASP A 75 11.40 0.52 -16.74
C ASP A 75 12.27 1.77 -16.52
N TRP A 76 12.46 2.55 -17.58
CA TRP A 76 13.29 3.74 -17.59
C TRP A 76 12.63 4.99 -16.95
N ILE A 77 11.32 4.97 -16.65
CA ILE A 77 10.68 6.13 -16.06
C ILE A 77 11.08 6.34 -14.60
N PRO A 78 11.09 7.59 -14.09
CA PRO A 78 11.34 7.82 -12.68
C PRO A 78 10.31 7.16 -11.76
N VAL A 79 10.79 6.40 -10.78
CA VAL A 79 9.98 5.75 -9.73
C VAL A 79 10.33 6.36 -8.37
N THR A 80 9.31 6.80 -7.64
CA THR A 80 9.47 7.25 -6.25
C THR A 80 8.81 6.27 -5.30
N LYS A 81 9.61 5.73 -4.36
CA LYS A 81 9.12 4.91 -3.25
C LYS A 81 8.90 5.79 -2.03
N THR A 82 7.79 5.59 -1.31
CA THR A 82 7.52 6.32 -0.09
C THR A 82 6.73 5.47 0.91
N TRP A 83 7.13 5.52 2.18
CA TRP A 83 6.40 4.87 3.26
C TRP A 83 4.97 5.43 3.44
N ARG A 84 4.71 6.66 3.01
CA ARG A 84 3.40 7.30 3.07
C ARG A 84 2.34 6.59 2.24
N LEU A 85 2.75 5.77 1.27
CA LEU A 85 1.87 4.90 0.48
C LEU A 85 1.77 3.47 1.03
N ASN A 86 2.44 3.13 2.15
CA ASN A 86 2.31 1.82 2.77
C ASN A 86 0.85 1.50 3.12
N GLU A 87 0.55 0.20 3.29
CA GLU A 87 -0.74 -0.27 3.79
C GLU A 87 -1.01 0.27 5.21
N LYS A 88 -2.26 0.26 5.64
CA LYS A 88 -2.64 0.52 7.03
C LYS A 88 -1.86 -0.42 7.96
N HIS A 89 -1.28 0.12 9.02
CA HIS A 89 -0.57 -0.65 10.03
C HIS A 89 -1.57 -1.34 10.96
N TYR A 90 -1.61 -2.68 10.94
CA TYR A 90 -2.60 -3.43 11.71
C TYR A 90 -2.16 -3.76 13.16
N GLY A 91 -1.08 -3.13 13.65
CA GLY A 91 -0.63 -3.33 15.04
C GLY A 91 -0.44 -4.79 15.39
N MET A 92 -0.91 -5.18 16.56
CA MET A 92 -0.80 -6.56 17.07
C MET A 92 -1.50 -7.62 16.20
N LEU A 93 -2.40 -7.22 15.29
CA LEU A 93 -3.07 -8.16 14.39
C LEU A 93 -2.17 -8.66 13.26
N GLN A 94 -1.06 -7.98 12.94
CA GLN A 94 -0.16 -8.38 11.86
C GLN A 94 0.33 -9.83 12.05
N GLY A 95 0.13 -10.67 11.03
CA GLY A 95 0.47 -12.10 11.03
C GLY A 95 -0.65 -13.03 11.51
N LEU A 96 -1.67 -12.53 12.21
CA LEU A 96 -2.79 -13.35 12.64
C LEU A 96 -3.69 -13.74 11.46
N ASN A 97 -4.22 -14.95 11.49
CA ASN A 97 -5.24 -15.40 10.55
C ASN A 97 -6.57 -14.69 10.86
N LYS A 98 -7.23 -14.16 9.83
CA LYS A 98 -8.45 -13.34 10.03
C LYS A 98 -9.62 -14.15 10.52
N ARG A 99 -9.76 -15.45 10.12
CA ARG A 99 -10.82 -16.33 10.59
C ARG A 99 -10.62 -16.69 12.05
N GLU A 100 -9.43 -17.17 12.42
CA GLU A 100 -9.09 -17.50 13.80
C GLU A 100 -9.23 -16.27 14.73
N THR A 101 -8.89 -15.08 14.22
CA THR A 101 -9.09 -13.83 14.96
C THR A 101 -10.57 -13.54 15.15
N ALA A 102 -11.41 -13.82 14.16
CA ALA A 102 -12.87 -13.65 14.27
C ALA A 102 -13.50 -14.67 15.24
N GLU A 103 -13.03 -15.91 15.22
CA GLU A 103 -13.44 -16.94 16.19
C GLU A 103 -13.11 -16.51 17.63
N LYS A 104 -11.97 -15.82 17.83
CA LYS A 104 -11.52 -15.39 19.16
C LYS A 104 -12.17 -14.09 19.66
N TYR A 105 -12.36 -13.11 18.79
CA TYR A 105 -12.79 -11.75 19.18
C TYR A 105 -14.19 -11.37 18.66
N GLY A 106 -14.81 -12.24 17.88
CA GLY A 106 -16.09 -12.00 17.19
C GLY A 106 -15.93 -11.33 15.83
N ASP A 107 -16.80 -11.66 14.88
CA ASP A 107 -16.80 -11.11 13.52
C ASP A 107 -16.99 -9.59 13.51
N GLU A 108 -17.86 -9.06 14.38
CA GLU A 108 -18.14 -7.65 14.49
C GLU A 108 -16.87 -6.86 14.87
N GLN A 109 -16.14 -7.32 15.89
CA GLN A 109 -14.90 -6.66 16.32
C GLN A 109 -13.83 -6.68 15.22
N VAL A 110 -13.69 -7.82 14.52
CA VAL A 110 -12.75 -7.93 13.39
C VAL A 110 -13.19 -7.03 12.24
N HIS A 111 -14.50 -6.92 11.99
CA HIS A 111 -15.04 -6.00 11.00
C HIS A 111 -14.70 -4.54 11.34
N VAL A 112 -14.89 -4.14 12.61
CA VAL A 112 -14.53 -2.80 13.11
C VAL A 112 -13.05 -2.52 12.86
N TRP A 113 -12.13 -3.38 13.28
CA TRP A 113 -10.69 -3.20 13.05
C TRP A 113 -10.31 -3.10 11.56
N ARG A 114 -11.05 -3.76 10.68
CA ARG A 114 -10.77 -3.77 9.23
C ARG A 114 -11.39 -2.60 8.48
N ARG A 115 -12.53 -2.10 8.93
CA ARG A 115 -13.41 -1.22 8.13
C ARG A 115 -13.75 0.11 8.77
N SER A 116 -13.68 0.22 10.09
CA SER A 116 -13.90 1.49 10.78
C SER A 116 -12.93 2.57 10.29
N TYR A 117 -13.39 3.80 10.32
CA TYR A 117 -12.61 4.95 9.93
C TYR A 117 -11.59 5.35 11.01
N ASP A 118 -11.99 5.34 12.28
CA ASP A 118 -11.25 5.92 13.40
C ASP A 118 -10.81 4.91 14.48
N VAL A 119 -11.22 3.63 14.38
CA VAL A 119 -10.80 2.60 15.34
C VAL A 119 -9.56 1.87 14.83
N ALA A 120 -8.47 1.96 15.60
CA ALA A 120 -7.24 1.21 15.35
C ALA A 120 -7.21 -0.09 16.18
N PRO A 121 -6.56 -1.17 15.70
CA PRO A 121 -6.19 -2.31 16.53
C PRO A 121 -5.19 -1.92 17.63
N ALA A 122 -4.98 -2.81 18.62
CA ALA A 122 -3.96 -2.60 19.65
C ALA A 122 -2.57 -2.37 19.03
N PRO A 123 -1.80 -1.38 19.53
CA PRO A 123 -0.48 -1.07 19.01
C PRO A 123 0.53 -2.18 19.32
N LEU A 124 1.58 -2.29 18.51
CA LEU A 124 2.77 -3.08 18.83
C LEU A 124 3.46 -2.52 20.07
N ALA A 125 4.09 -3.39 20.87
CA ALA A 125 5.02 -2.98 21.92
C ALA A 125 6.22 -2.23 21.31
N GLU A 126 6.94 -1.46 22.12
CA GLU A 126 8.08 -0.67 21.61
C GLU A 126 9.24 -1.56 21.16
N ASP A 127 9.44 -2.66 21.85
CA ASP A 127 10.47 -3.68 21.60
C ASP A 127 10.01 -4.81 20.65
N ASP A 128 8.78 -4.75 20.14
CA ASP A 128 8.28 -5.74 19.19
C ASP A 128 9.13 -5.68 17.89
N PRO A 129 9.69 -6.80 17.41
CA PRO A 129 10.56 -6.82 16.23
C PRO A 129 9.85 -6.36 14.94
N ARG A 130 8.51 -6.27 14.94
CA ARG A 130 7.71 -5.73 13.83
C ARG A 130 7.53 -4.21 13.93
N ASN A 131 8.06 -3.57 14.99
CA ASN A 131 7.97 -2.13 15.14
C ASN A 131 8.79 -1.43 14.04
N PRO A 132 8.20 -0.55 13.21
CA PRO A 132 8.90 0.13 12.14
C PRO A 132 10.12 0.93 12.57
N ARG A 133 10.19 1.38 13.82
CA ARG A 133 11.35 2.10 14.37
C ARG A 133 12.61 1.26 14.43
N LEU A 134 12.46 -0.08 14.49
CA LEU A 134 13.55 -1.04 14.52
C LEU A 134 13.96 -1.53 13.11
N ASP A 135 13.23 -1.12 12.07
CA ASP A 135 13.46 -1.56 10.70
C ASP A 135 14.31 -0.53 9.94
N PRO A 136 15.48 -0.92 9.40
CA PRO A 136 16.39 -0.02 8.69
C PRO A 136 15.76 0.67 7.47
N ARG A 137 14.68 0.13 6.89
CA ARG A 137 13.96 0.77 5.78
C ARG A 137 13.37 2.12 6.15
N TYR A 138 13.13 2.34 7.44
CA TYR A 138 12.54 3.58 7.97
C TYR A 138 13.56 4.45 8.70
N ALA A 139 14.85 4.07 8.69
CA ALA A 139 15.91 4.89 9.24
C ALA A 139 15.90 6.28 8.57
N GLY A 140 15.97 7.34 9.37
CA GLY A 140 15.87 8.71 8.87
C GLY A 140 14.44 9.28 8.81
N ILE A 141 13.41 8.48 9.12
CA ILE A 141 12.05 8.97 9.37
C ILE A 141 11.92 9.23 10.87
N PRO A 142 11.42 10.42 11.29
CA PRO A 142 11.24 10.69 12.71
C PRO A 142 10.34 9.64 13.37
N ASP A 143 10.73 9.12 14.51
CA ASP A 143 10.01 8.07 15.26
C ASP A 143 8.55 8.43 15.53
N ALA A 144 8.27 9.71 15.79
CA ALA A 144 6.91 10.21 15.99
C ALA A 144 6.01 10.05 14.75
N SER A 145 6.60 9.89 13.56
CA SER A 145 5.86 9.69 12.30
C SER A 145 5.62 8.21 11.98
N LEU A 146 6.29 7.29 12.67
CA LEU A 146 6.20 5.85 12.43
C LEU A 146 5.12 5.22 13.30
N PRO A 147 4.05 4.65 12.71
CA PRO A 147 2.94 4.09 13.47
C PRO A 147 3.30 2.72 14.07
N ARG A 148 2.80 2.44 15.27
CA ARG A 148 2.74 1.09 15.84
C ARG A 148 1.37 0.42 15.62
N THR A 149 0.39 1.20 15.19
CA THR A 149 -0.95 0.80 14.73
C THR A 149 -1.60 1.98 14.00
N GLU A 150 -2.57 1.71 13.15
CA GLU A 150 -3.33 2.75 12.45
C GLU A 150 -4.82 2.39 12.36
N SER A 151 -5.66 3.41 12.49
CA SER A 151 -7.00 3.45 11.91
C SER A 151 -6.92 3.85 10.41
N LEU A 152 -8.04 3.84 9.71
CA LEU A 152 -8.08 4.38 8.34
C LEU A 152 -7.81 5.90 8.35
N LYS A 153 -8.30 6.62 9.38
CA LYS A 153 -8.07 8.05 9.57
C LYS A 153 -6.57 8.37 9.65
N ASP A 154 -5.80 7.57 10.39
CA ASP A 154 -4.36 7.75 10.53
C ASP A 154 -3.64 7.49 9.20
N THR A 155 -4.04 6.44 8.48
CA THR A 155 -3.54 6.14 7.14
C THR A 155 -3.80 7.31 6.17
N VAL A 156 -5.00 7.88 6.18
CA VAL A 156 -5.36 9.07 5.39
C VAL A 156 -4.50 10.27 5.77
N ALA A 157 -4.32 10.51 7.07
CA ALA A 157 -3.55 11.66 7.58
C ALA A 157 -2.08 11.67 7.10
N ARG A 158 -1.46 10.50 6.90
CA ARG A 158 -0.09 10.44 6.34
C ARG A 158 -0.04 10.37 4.81
N THR A 159 -1.10 9.87 4.17
CA THR A 159 -1.13 9.67 2.71
C THR A 159 -1.52 10.96 1.98
N MET A 160 -2.56 11.66 2.46
CA MET A 160 -3.12 12.81 1.75
C MET A 160 -2.16 14.00 1.60
N PRO A 161 -1.36 14.40 2.60
CA PRO A 161 -0.38 15.46 2.39
C PRO A 161 0.64 15.12 1.29
N TYR A 162 1.05 13.86 1.20
CA TYR A 162 1.96 13.42 0.12
C TYR A 162 1.28 13.41 -1.24
N TRP A 163 0.02 12.98 -1.30
CA TRP A 163 -0.79 13.04 -2.51
C TRP A 163 -0.92 14.48 -3.04
N GLU A 164 -1.24 15.42 -2.16
CA GLU A 164 -1.48 16.83 -2.53
C GLU A 164 -0.20 17.57 -2.86
N CYS A 165 0.90 17.33 -2.14
CA CYS A 165 2.15 18.07 -2.29
C CYS A 165 3.12 17.48 -3.33
N GLU A 166 3.03 16.17 -3.62
CA GLU A 166 4.00 15.47 -4.49
C GLU A 166 3.35 14.84 -5.72
N ILE A 167 2.27 14.05 -5.53
CA ILE A 167 1.69 13.29 -6.64
C ILE A 167 0.88 14.18 -7.57
N LEU A 168 -0.06 14.96 -7.03
CA LEU A 168 -0.88 15.85 -7.86
C LEU A 168 -0.06 16.91 -8.63
N PRO A 169 0.93 17.59 -8.02
CA PRO A 169 1.75 18.54 -8.75
C PRO A 169 2.59 17.92 -9.87
N ALA A 170 2.91 16.62 -9.78
CA ALA A 170 3.63 15.95 -10.86
C ALA A 170 2.84 15.90 -12.17
N LEU A 171 1.50 15.99 -12.13
CA LEU A 171 0.67 16.14 -13.32
C LEU A 171 0.95 17.42 -14.12
N ALA A 172 1.58 18.43 -13.53
CA ALA A 172 2.00 19.61 -14.28
C ALA A 172 3.04 19.25 -15.36
N ARG A 173 3.90 18.27 -15.07
CA ARG A 173 5.03 17.85 -15.92
C ARG A 173 4.80 16.53 -16.67
N HIS A 174 3.80 15.77 -16.27
CA HIS A 174 3.48 14.45 -16.86
C HIS A 174 1.98 14.38 -17.17
N ASP A 175 1.62 13.81 -18.31
CA ASP A 175 0.21 13.64 -18.66
C ASP A 175 -0.42 12.45 -17.93
N GLU A 176 0.39 11.41 -17.62
CA GLU A 176 -0.07 10.21 -16.99
C GLU A 176 0.88 9.76 -15.87
N LEU A 177 0.31 9.47 -14.72
CA LEU A 177 1.01 8.95 -13.54
C LEU A 177 0.46 7.57 -13.15
N LEU A 178 1.33 6.71 -12.65
CA LEU A 178 0.97 5.42 -12.07
C LEU A 178 1.26 5.43 -10.56
N VAL A 179 0.28 5.01 -9.76
CA VAL A 179 0.45 4.81 -8.31
C VAL A 179 0.11 3.35 -7.98
N VAL A 180 1.11 2.58 -7.59
CA VAL A 180 0.93 1.19 -7.15
C VAL A 180 1.06 1.12 -5.64
N ALA A 181 -0.04 0.80 -4.95
CA ALA A 181 -0.09 0.84 -3.50
C ALA A 181 -1.03 -0.25 -2.93
N HIS A 182 -1.71 0.04 -1.83
CA HIS A 182 -2.43 -0.94 -1.03
C HIS A 182 -3.91 -0.57 -0.86
N GLY A 183 -4.71 -1.55 -0.41
CA GLY A 183 -6.15 -1.38 -0.31
C GLY A 183 -6.60 -0.19 0.54
N ASN A 184 -5.99 0.04 1.71
CA ASN A 184 -6.40 1.14 2.59
C ASN A 184 -5.78 2.48 2.19
N SER A 185 -4.52 2.53 1.74
CA SER A 185 -3.93 3.78 1.25
C SER A 185 -4.65 4.29 0.00
N LEU A 186 -4.94 3.42 -0.97
CA LEU A 186 -5.72 3.80 -2.16
C LEU A 186 -7.17 4.19 -1.82
N ARG A 187 -7.82 3.46 -0.90
CA ARG A 187 -9.16 3.83 -0.41
C ARG A 187 -9.15 5.23 0.22
N GLY A 188 -8.11 5.54 1.00
CA GLY A 188 -7.95 6.87 1.60
C GLY A 188 -7.89 7.96 0.53
N ILE A 189 -7.08 7.76 -0.51
CA ILE A 189 -6.98 8.68 -1.65
C ILE A 189 -8.36 8.82 -2.32
N ILE A 190 -8.97 7.71 -2.76
CA ILE A 190 -10.24 7.72 -3.51
C ILE A 190 -11.36 8.40 -2.72
N LYS A 191 -11.44 8.18 -1.40
CA LYS A 191 -12.46 8.80 -0.53
C LYS A 191 -12.33 10.34 -0.51
N ASN A 192 -11.15 10.87 -0.71
CA ASN A 192 -10.86 12.31 -0.67
C ASN A 192 -10.76 12.96 -2.08
N LEU A 193 -10.92 12.19 -3.16
CA LEU A 193 -11.11 12.72 -4.49
C LEU A 193 -12.58 13.16 -4.62
N LYS A 194 -12.81 14.46 -4.44
CA LYS A 194 -14.12 15.10 -4.68
C LYS A 194 -13.95 16.19 -5.73
#